data_8e27ce01820a2d75d08505a67eec451e
#
_entry.id   8e27ce01820a2d75d08505a67eec451e
#
_cell.length_a   1.000
_cell.length_b   1.000
_cell.length_c   1.000
_cell.angle_alpha   90.00
_cell.angle_beta   90.00
_cell.angle_gamma   90.00
#
_symmetry.space_group_name_H-M   'P 1'
#
loop_
_entity.id
_entity.type
_entity.pdbx_description
1 polymer ?
#
loop_
_entity_poly.entity_id
_entity_poly.type
_entity_poly.pdbx_seq_one_letter_code
_entity_poly.pdbx_strand_id
1 'polypeptide(L)'
;DPAPMMLVKLKNDNGRMNNHLVQEDTGWKGLKPKTMDSAFASLYDGGDSQLRYAVAEPSIHTVYHHAVNGTVQDQPASPDTAEGGGRMLYMQDSVEGGMIYGGTVICPAKLSGDVIRCLKKAKLRFGRSRSAQYAACSLKEITGVEPLTKDLLPTEKGEPVYVILRSDLAVQEEGRYITDAESIRRALAAELKVSEQMPQGRQDYCRYHTIGGYQTVWKLQKPHVPAVKAGSVYCFAAAGEPLPSEIQIGEFPQEGFGICCILPERKMKELAQVEKGRIDHAEPEKQEEHIRNVYIKLLISA
;
A
#
# COMPACT_ATOMS: atom_id res chain seq x y z
N ASP A 1 3.94 -0.60 5.37
CA ASP A 1 2.86 -1.16 4.55
C ASP A 1 1.65 -0.24 4.56
N PRO A 2 0.76 -0.31 3.55
CA PRO A 2 -0.53 0.36 3.62
C PRO A 2 -1.30 -0.06 4.88
N ALA A 3 -1.96 0.90 5.55
CA ALA A 3 -2.70 0.60 6.77
C ALA A 3 -3.85 -0.37 6.47
N PRO A 4 -3.98 -1.50 7.19
CA PRO A 4 -5.08 -2.42 7.03
C PRO A 4 -6.44 -1.73 7.26
N MET A 5 -7.42 -2.02 6.43
CA MET A 5 -8.73 -1.34 6.44
C MET A 5 -9.56 -1.62 7.68
N MET A 6 -9.22 -2.67 8.44
CA MET A 6 -9.78 -2.92 9.76
C MET A 6 -9.34 -1.89 10.81
N LEU A 7 -8.24 -1.16 10.57
CA LEU A 7 -7.80 -0.09 11.45
C LEU A 7 -8.58 1.18 11.12
N VAL A 8 -9.24 1.73 12.12
CA VAL A 8 -10.11 2.89 11.94
C VAL A 8 -9.75 3.99 12.93
N LYS A 9 -9.96 5.23 12.50
CA LYS A 9 -9.82 6.43 13.32
C LYS A 9 -11.21 6.92 13.72
N LEU A 10 -11.40 7.18 15.00
CA LEU A 10 -12.67 7.67 15.51
C LEU A 10 -12.73 9.20 15.36
N LYS A 11 -13.76 9.71 14.68
CA LYS A 11 -13.92 11.14 14.40
C LYS A 11 -14.09 12.00 15.66
N ASN A 12 -14.80 11.49 16.65
CA ASN A 12 -15.26 12.24 17.81
C ASN A 12 -14.49 11.90 19.09
N ASP A 13 -13.35 11.22 18.98
CA ASP A 13 -12.54 10.81 20.12
C ASP A 13 -11.05 11.11 19.87
N ASN A 14 -10.73 12.40 19.75
CA ASN A 14 -9.37 12.94 19.56
C ASN A 14 -8.48 12.16 18.55
N GLY A 15 -9.14 11.51 17.57
CA GLY A 15 -8.45 10.71 16.57
C GLY A 15 -7.94 9.37 17.09
N ARG A 16 -8.49 8.84 18.19
CA ARG A 16 -8.21 7.49 18.68
C ARG A 16 -8.34 6.48 17.56
N MET A 17 -7.36 5.61 17.46
CA MET A 17 -7.32 4.53 16.47
C MET A 17 -7.65 3.21 17.14
N ASN A 18 -8.41 2.37 16.44
CA ASN A 18 -8.81 1.06 16.94
C ASN A 18 -8.73 0.01 15.83
N ASN A 19 -8.53 -1.24 16.23
CA ASN A 19 -8.68 -2.40 15.37
C ASN A 19 -10.12 -2.92 15.46
N HIS A 20 -10.89 -2.73 14.41
CA HIS A 20 -12.31 -3.08 14.34
C HIS A 20 -12.59 -4.59 14.37
N LEU A 21 -11.60 -5.43 14.05
CA LEU A 21 -11.74 -6.88 14.14
C LEU A 21 -11.62 -7.44 15.56
N VAL A 22 -10.97 -6.72 16.47
CA VAL A 22 -10.65 -7.24 17.80
C VAL A 22 -11.48 -6.61 18.90
N GLN A 23 -11.80 -5.33 18.75
CA GLN A 23 -12.57 -4.61 19.76
C GLN A 23 -14.07 -4.75 19.48
N GLU A 24 -14.77 -5.44 20.38
CA GLU A 24 -16.22 -5.49 20.36
C GLU A 24 -16.83 -4.10 20.58
N ASP A 25 -17.96 -3.85 19.93
CA ASP A 25 -18.69 -2.58 19.80
C ASP A 25 -19.16 -1.90 21.10
N THR A 26 -18.75 -2.35 22.26
CA THR A 26 -19.33 -1.92 23.56
C THR A 26 -19.07 -0.44 23.91
N GLY A 27 -18.15 0.24 23.21
CA GLY A 27 -17.83 1.64 23.47
C GLY A 27 -18.08 2.61 22.30
N TRP A 28 -18.71 2.16 21.22
CA TRP A 28 -18.76 2.92 19.96
C TRP A 28 -20.07 3.71 19.75
N LYS A 29 -20.99 3.69 20.72
CA LYS A 29 -22.25 4.45 20.63
C LYS A 29 -21.98 5.94 20.36
N GLY A 30 -22.42 6.43 19.19
CA GLY A 30 -22.24 7.83 18.77
C GLY A 30 -20.91 8.13 18.10
N LEU A 31 -19.97 7.18 18.01
CA LEU A 31 -18.69 7.37 17.31
C LEU A 31 -18.81 6.96 15.83
N LYS A 32 -18.18 7.73 14.96
CA LYS A 32 -18.15 7.43 13.51
C LYS A 32 -16.75 6.96 13.13
N PRO A 33 -16.56 5.66 12.87
CA PRO A 33 -15.28 5.15 12.40
C PRO A 33 -15.00 5.66 10.97
N LYS A 34 -13.75 5.99 10.71
CA LYS A 34 -13.24 6.36 9.39
C LYS A 34 -12.01 5.52 9.07
N THR A 35 -11.97 4.90 7.91
CA THR A 35 -10.79 4.21 7.41
C THR A 35 -9.65 5.20 7.15
N MET A 36 -8.41 4.74 7.26
CA MET A 36 -7.20 5.54 7.08
C MET A 36 -6.54 5.22 5.74
N ASP A 37 -7.17 5.63 4.65
CA ASP A 37 -6.83 5.19 3.28
C ASP A 37 -5.45 5.62 2.77
N SER A 38 -4.87 6.66 3.35
CA SER A 38 -3.55 7.19 3.00
C SER A 38 -2.50 6.93 4.08
N ALA A 39 -2.86 6.20 5.13
CA ALA A 39 -1.94 5.88 6.21
C ALA A 39 -1.08 4.66 5.89
N PHE A 40 0.07 4.59 6.54
CA PHE A 40 0.94 3.42 6.58
C PHE A 40 0.93 2.83 7.97
N ALA A 41 1.00 1.51 8.04
CA ALA A 41 1.10 0.78 9.30
C ALA A 41 2.35 -0.10 9.32
N SER A 42 2.95 -0.21 10.48
CA SER A 42 4.00 -1.19 10.76
C SER A 42 3.60 -2.04 11.95
N LEU A 43 3.92 -3.32 11.88
CA LEU A 43 3.87 -4.23 13.01
C LEU A 43 5.18 -4.11 13.78
N TYR A 44 5.13 -4.05 15.08
CA TYR A 44 6.31 -4.07 15.93
C TYR A 44 6.03 -4.78 17.26
N ASP A 45 7.07 -5.29 17.91
CA ASP A 45 6.98 -5.84 19.25
C ASP A 45 7.08 -4.67 20.26
N GLY A 46 6.07 -4.56 21.11
CA GLY A 46 6.01 -3.50 22.14
C GLY A 46 7.00 -3.67 23.30
N GLY A 47 7.86 -4.70 23.26
CA GLY A 47 8.81 -5.02 24.33
C GLY A 47 8.22 -5.89 25.46
N ASP A 48 6.93 -6.14 25.41
CA ASP A 48 6.18 -7.06 26.29
C ASP A 48 5.78 -8.36 25.57
N SER A 49 6.41 -8.65 24.45
CA SER A 49 6.11 -9.76 23.52
C SER A 49 4.70 -9.67 22.89
N GLN A 50 4.09 -8.50 22.93
CA GLN A 50 2.82 -8.24 22.26
C GLN A 50 3.03 -7.47 20.96
N LEU A 51 2.44 -7.97 19.87
CA LEU A 51 2.45 -7.26 18.59
C LEU A 51 1.49 -6.07 18.64
N ARG A 52 1.92 -4.96 18.07
CA ARG A 52 1.14 -3.73 17.95
C ARG A 52 1.22 -3.14 16.55
N TYR A 53 0.19 -2.41 16.17
CA TYR A 53 0.24 -1.56 14.99
C TYR A 53 0.65 -0.14 15.36
N ALA A 54 1.71 0.35 14.73
CA ALA A 54 2.01 1.77 14.67
C ALA A 54 1.51 2.33 13.34
N VAL A 55 0.62 3.31 13.38
CA VAL A 55 0.02 3.91 12.19
C VAL A 55 0.43 5.36 12.04
N ALA A 56 0.92 5.72 10.86
CA ALA A 56 1.34 7.07 10.52
C ALA A 56 0.68 7.53 9.21
N GLU A 57 0.16 8.76 9.22
CA GLU A 57 -0.36 9.42 8.02
C GLU A 57 0.73 10.34 7.45
N PRO A 58 1.14 10.19 6.17
CA PRO A 58 2.10 11.09 5.56
C PRO A 58 1.50 12.47 5.38
N SER A 59 2.31 13.50 5.54
CA SER A 59 1.92 14.86 5.19
C SER A 59 1.83 14.99 3.67
N ILE A 60 0.69 15.48 3.18
CA ILE A 60 0.46 15.71 1.76
C ILE A 60 0.38 17.21 1.54
N HIS A 61 1.13 17.68 0.54
CA HIS A 61 1.13 19.06 0.11
C HIS A 61 0.41 19.16 -1.25
N THR A 62 -0.68 19.93 -1.28
CA THR A 62 -1.44 20.18 -2.51
C THR A 62 -0.99 21.49 -3.13
N VAL A 63 -0.56 21.43 -4.38
CA VAL A 63 -0.15 22.61 -5.14
C VAL A 63 -1.08 22.82 -6.33
N TYR A 64 -1.50 24.05 -6.52
CA TYR A 64 -2.25 24.47 -7.69
C TYR A 64 -1.29 24.92 -8.78
N HIS A 65 -1.42 24.37 -9.94
CA HIS A 65 -0.63 24.71 -11.11
C HIS A 65 -1.49 25.36 -12.17
N HIS A 66 -0.97 26.43 -12.76
CA HIS A 66 -1.54 27.06 -13.94
C HIS A 66 -0.71 26.66 -15.17
N ALA A 67 -1.33 25.99 -16.12
CA ALA A 67 -0.75 25.83 -17.43
C ALA A 67 -1.26 26.96 -18.35
N VAL A 68 -0.35 27.80 -18.78
CA VAL A 68 -0.63 28.80 -19.83
C VAL A 68 -0.10 28.22 -21.11
N ASN A 69 -0.97 27.78 -22.00
CA ASN A 69 -0.56 27.38 -23.35
C ASN A 69 -0.13 28.63 -24.13
N GLY A 70 1.17 28.83 -24.24
CA GLY A 70 1.77 29.97 -24.97
C GLY A 70 1.62 29.94 -26.49
N THR A 71 1.11 28.84 -27.07
CA THR A 71 0.94 28.72 -28.53
C THR A 71 -0.33 27.95 -28.85
N VAL A 72 -1.39 28.70 -29.10
CA VAL A 72 -2.70 28.19 -29.57
C VAL A 72 -2.68 28.03 -31.11
N GLN A 73 -1.57 27.71 -31.73
CA GLN A 73 -1.54 27.62 -33.20
C GLN A 73 -1.81 26.23 -33.78
N ASP A 74 -1.77 25.14 -32.97
CA ASP A 74 -1.77 23.78 -33.56
C ASP A 74 -2.76 22.77 -32.89
N GLN A 75 -3.73 23.21 -32.11
CA GLN A 75 -4.79 22.28 -31.68
C GLN A 75 -6.13 22.70 -32.24
N PRO A 76 -6.86 21.78 -32.90
CA PRO A 76 -8.24 22.05 -33.32
C PRO A 76 -9.06 22.40 -32.10
N ALA A 77 -9.71 23.55 -32.14
CA ALA A 77 -10.60 23.99 -31.07
C ALA A 77 -11.68 22.94 -30.82
N SER A 78 -11.77 22.46 -29.60
CA SER A 78 -12.96 21.73 -29.15
C SER A 78 -14.14 22.69 -29.28
N PRO A 79 -15.31 22.25 -29.81
CA PRO A 79 -16.43 23.14 -30.11
C PRO A 79 -17.00 23.90 -28.92
N ASP A 80 -16.58 23.59 -27.70
CA ASP A 80 -17.06 24.22 -26.45
C ASP A 80 -16.12 25.30 -25.87
N THR A 81 -14.99 25.63 -26.54
CA THR A 81 -14.11 26.70 -26.09
C THR A 81 -14.17 27.86 -27.05
N ALA A 82 -15.20 28.66 -26.92
CA ALA A 82 -15.25 29.99 -27.49
C ALA A 82 -14.19 30.87 -26.81
N GLU A 83 -13.30 31.43 -27.63
CA GLU A 83 -12.51 32.61 -27.37
C GLU A 83 -11.70 32.68 -26.07
N GLY A 84 -10.46 32.26 -26.11
CA GLY A 84 -9.46 32.58 -25.09
C GLY A 84 -8.55 31.41 -24.81
N GLY A 85 -7.25 31.62 -24.94
CA GLY A 85 -6.23 30.62 -24.65
C GLY A 85 -6.52 29.92 -23.32
N GLY A 86 -6.79 28.61 -23.40
CA GLY A 86 -7.27 27.82 -22.28
C GLY A 86 -6.28 27.81 -21.11
N ARG A 87 -6.61 28.52 -20.05
CA ARG A 87 -5.90 28.40 -18.78
C ARG A 87 -6.33 27.10 -18.14
N MET A 88 -5.45 26.10 -18.12
CA MET A 88 -5.70 24.88 -17.38
C MET A 88 -5.20 25.07 -15.94
N LEU A 89 -6.13 25.03 -15.01
CA LEU A 89 -5.83 24.92 -13.58
C LEU A 89 -5.90 23.45 -13.19
N TYR A 90 -4.82 22.89 -12.64
CA TYR A 90 -4.84 21.54 -12.10
C TYR A 90 -4.20 21.50 -10.71
N MET A 91 -4.71 20.62 -9.88
CA MET A 91 -4.16 20.32 -8.58
C MET A 91 -3.18 19.14 -8.69
N GLN A 92 -2.09 19.22 -7.96
CA GLN A 92 -1.18 18.11 -7.77
C GLN A 92 -0.91 17.91 -6.29
N ASP A 93 -1.25 16.72 -5.82
CA ASP A 93 -0.88 16.27 -4.49
C ASP A 93 0.51 15.65 -4.54
N SER A 94 1.35 16.07 -3.63
CA SER A 94 2.69 15.52 -3.44
C SER A 94 2.92 15.20 -1.97
N VAL A 95 3.70 14.18 -1.74
CA VAL A 95 4.20 13.89 -0.40
C VAL A 95 5.17 14.98 0.01
N GLU A 96 5.10 15.42 1.27
CA GLU A 96 6.02 16.42 1.79
C GLU A 96 7.47 15.92 1.72
N GLY A 97 8.40 16.82 1.36
CA GLY A 97 9.81 16.48 1.26
C GLY A 97 10.43 16.15 2.62
N GLY A 98 11.50 15.36 2.60
CA GLY A 98 12.23 14.97 3.82
C GLY A 98 11.74 13.69 4.49
N MET A 99 10.56 13.18 4.14
CA MET A 99 10.07 11.91 4.71
C MET A 99 10.86 10.72 4.21
N ILE A 100 11.06 9.73 5.08
CA ILE A 100 11.76 8.48 4.78
C ILE A 100 10.72 7.38 4.53
N TYR A 101 10.83 6.72 3.39
CA TYR A 101 10.00 5.57 3.02
C TYR A 101 10.85 4.33 2.89
N GLY A 102 10.31 3.20 3.33
CA GLY A 102 10.87 1.88 3.09
C GLY A 102 10.22 1.20 1.90
N GLY A 103 10.98 0.39 1.19
CA GLY A 103 10.48 -0.47 0.13
C GLY A 103 11.33 -1.73 0.03
N THR A 104 10.80 -2.78 -0.57
CA THR A 104 11.48 -4.06 -0.76
C THR A 104 11.75 -4.29 -2.25
N VAL A 105 12.96 -4.72 -2.57
CA VAL A 105 13.32 -5.18 -3.91
C VAL A 105 13.62 -6.67 -3.84
N ILE A 106 12.84 -7.46 -4.56
CA ILE A 106 13.04 -8.90 -4.67
C ILE A 106 13.77 -9.19 -5.98
N CYS A 107 14.90 -9.88 -5.89
CA CYS A 107 15.66 -10.28 -7.07
C CYS A 107 16.36 -11.62 -6.84
N PRO A 108 16.71 -12.35 -7.93
CA PRO A 108 17.52 -13.55 -7.78
C PRO A 108 18.86 -13.26 -7.10
N ALA A 109 19.31 -14.13 -6.19
CA ALA A 109 20.52 -13.94 -5.39
C ALA A 109 21.76 -13.61 -6.24
N LYS A 110 21.89 -14.25 -7.41
CA LYS A 110 23.01 -14.01 -8.36
C LYS A 110 23.03 -12.60 -8.93
N LEU A 111 21.91 -11.85 -8.89
CA LEU A 111 21.80 -10.49 -9.43
C LEU A 111 21.84 -9.42 -8.32
N SER A 112 21.83 -9.80 -7.05
CA SER A 112 21.74 -8.86 -5.92
C SER A 112 22.83 -7.80 -5.94
N GLY A 113 24.08 -8.19 -6.20
CA GLY A 113 25.21 -7.26 -6.29
C GLY A 113 25.06 -6.22 -7.42
N ASP A 114 24.53 -6.65 -8.56
CA ASP A 114 24.30 -5.77 -9.70
C ASP A 114 23.14 -4.80 -9.44
N VAL A 115 22.06 -5.30 -8.84
CA VAL A 115 20.91 -4.48 -8.44
C VAL A 115 21.34 -3.42 -7.44
N ILE A 116 22.09 -3.77 -6.40
CA ILE A 116 22.62 -2.84 -5.40
C ILE A 116 23.48 -1.76 -6.09
N ARG A 117 24.38 -2.17 -6.98
CA ARG A 117 25.25 -1.24 -7.71
C ARG A 117 24.47 -0.29 -8.60
N CYS A 118 23.42 -0.78 -9.28
CA CYS A 118 22.53 0.03 -10.10
C CYS A 118 21.75 1.03 -9.24
N LEU A 119 21.17 0.60 -8.13
CA LEU A 119 20.39 1.46 -7.23
C LEU A 119 21.24 2.58 -6.62
N LYS A 120 22.49 2.29 -6.22
CA LYS A 120 23.41 3.30 -5.68
C LYS A 120 23.83 4.36 -6.71
N LYS A 121 23.80 4.03 -8.00
CA LYS A 121 24.16 4.96 -9.10
C LYS A 121 22.94 5.65 -9.70
N ALA A 122 21.74 5.14 -9.48
CA ALA A 122 20.53 5.64 -10.12
C ALA A 122 20.07 6.97 -9.50
N LYS A 123 19.63 7.89 -10.36
CA LYS A 123 18.82 9.02 -9.94
C LYS A 123 17.38 8.52 -9.81
N LEU A 124 16.98 8.18 -8.60
CA LEU A 124 15.67 7.59 -8.36
C LEU A 124 14.57 8.63 -8.52
N ARG A 125 13.50 8.24 -9.19
CA ARG A 125 12.32 9.07 -9.39
C ARG A 125 11.07 8.20 -9.27
N PHE A 126 10.18 8.57 -8.35
CA PHE A 126 8.94 7.84 -8.08
C PHE A 126 7.73 8.75 -8.25
N GLY A 127 6.60 8.17 -8.68
CA GLY A 127 5.35 8.89 -8.87
C GLY A 127 5.18 9.52 -10.25
N ARG A 128 4.25 10.45 -10.34
CA ARG A 128 3.96 11.21 -11.55
C ARG A 128 4.92 12.40 -11.72
N SER A 129 4.89 13.05 -12.86
CA SER A 129 5.67 14.26 -13.16
C SER A 129 7.19 14.11 -12.95
N ARG A 130 7.74 12.95 -13.33
CA ARG A 130 9.16 12.61 -13.13
C ARG A 130 10.15 13.54 -13.83
N SER A 131 9.72 14.25 -14.86
CA SER A 131 10.53 15.22 -15.59
C SER A 131 10.55 16.62 -14.97
N ALA A 132 9.62 16.90 -14.06
CA ALA A 132 9.49 18.19 -13.39
C ALA A 132 10.17 18.17 -11.99
N GLN A 133 9.82 19.12 -11.16
CA GLN A 133 10.35 19.32 -9.82
C GLN A 133 9.97 18.24 -8.80
N TYR A 134 8.98 17.41 -9.15
CA TYR A 134 8.50 16.33 -8.29
C TYR A 134 9.24 15.01 -8.53
N ALA A 135 8.97 14.03 -7.68
CA ALA A 135 9.43 12.65 -7.81
C ALA A 135 10.94 12.40 -7.58
N ALA A 136 11.77 13.40 -7.34
CA ALA A 136 13.18 13.18 -7.03
C ALA A 136 13.32 12.50 -5.66
N CYS A 137 14.09 11.40 -5.62
CA CYS A 137 14.30 10.59 -4.42
C CYS A 137 15.79 10.29 -4.26
N SER A 138 16.27 10.35 -3.03
CA SER A 138 17.62 9.96 -2.66
C SER A 138 17.60 8.63 -1.91
N LEU A 139 18.48 7.72 -2.30
CA LEU A 139 18.67 6.47 -1.61
C LEU A 139 19.47 6.71 -0.33
N LYS A 140 18.87 6.49 0.83
CA LYS A 140 19.52 6.70 2.11
C LYS A 140 20.28 5.45 2.59
N GLU A 141 19.67 4.30 2.47
CA GLU A 141 20.22 3.05 2.98
C GLU A 141 19.76 1.84 2.17
N ILE A 142 20.60 0.85 2.04
CA ILE A 142 20.25 -0.49 1.54
C ILE A 142 20.70 -1.48 2.61
N THR A 143 19.76 -2.22 3.17
CA THR A 143 20.02 -3.27 4.16
C THR A 143 19.49 -4.60 3.64
N GLY A 144 20.06 -5.70 4.12
CA GLY A 144 19.44 -7.02 3.98
C GLY A 144 18.09 -7.04 4.70
N VAL A 145 17.11 -7.71 4.12
CA VAL A 145 15.79 -7.85 4.75
C VAL A 145 15.80 -9.10 5.60
N GLU A 146 15.54 -8.93 6.87
CA GLU A 146 14.78 -9.94 7.60
C GLU A 146 13.31 -9.60 7.40
N PRO A 147 12.47 -10.51 6.87
CA PRO A 147 11.05 -10.24 6.73
C PRO A 147 10.47 -9.86 8.11
N LEU A 148 9.69 -8.76 8.17
CA LEU A 148 8.92 -8.39 9.37
C LEU A 148 8.04 -9.56 9.87
N THR A 149 7.79 -10.52 9.00
CA THR A 149 7.01 -11.73 9.27
C THR A 149 7.84 -12.88 9.85
N LYS A 150 9.18 -12.73 9.99
CA LYS A 150 10.04 -13.80 10.51
C LYS A 150 9.65 -14.24 11.92
N ASP A 151 9.14 -13.31 12.71
CA ASP A 151 8.67 -13.57 14.08
C ASP A 151 7.18 -13.92 14.15
N LEU A 152 6.47 -13.88 13.01
CA LEU A 152 5.09 -14.33 12.94
C LEU A 152 5.09 -15.86 12.78
N LEU A 153 4.53 -16.54 13.76
CA LEU A 153 4.34 -17.99 13.70
C LEU A 153 3.45 -18.35 12.50
N PRO A 154 3.79 -19.39 11.75
CA PRO A 154 2.92 -19.87 10.69
C PRO A 154 1.55 -20.25 11.25
N THR A 155 0.53 -20.12 10.41
CA THR A 155 -0.83 -20.53 10.77
C THR A 155 -0.91 -22.04 10.85
N GLU A 156 -1.59 -22.56 11.87
CA GLU A 156 -1.83 -23.98 12.05
C GLU A 156 -3.05 -24.44 11.26
N LYS A 157 -3.09 -25.73 10.93
CA LYS A 157 -4.25 -26.35 10.29
C LYS A 157 -5.49 -26.23 11.18
N GLY A 158 -6.60 -25.78 10.59
CA GLY A 158 -7.88 -25.61 11.28
C GLY A 158 -8.02 -24.29 12.04
N GLU A 159 -6.97 -23.46 12.08
CA GLU A 159 -7.01 -22.16 12.72
C GLU A 159 -7.65 -21.11 11.80
N PRO A 160 -8.49 -20.19 12.32
CA PRO A 160 -8.95 -19.04 11.56
C PRO A 160 -7.80 -18.12 11.15
N VAL A 161 -7.89 -17.61 9.93
CA VAL A 161 -6.82 -16.79 9.34
C VAL A 161 -7.33 -15.47 8.80
N TYR A 162 -6.47 -14.47 8.88
CA TYR A 162 -6.69 -13.13 8.33
C TYR A 162 -5.63 -12.87 7.27
N VAL A 163 -6.10 -12.59 6.07
CA VAL A 163 -5.25 -12.27 4.92
C VAL A 163 -5.29 -10.78 4.70
N ILE A 164 -4.18 -10.11 4.93
CA ILE A 164 -4.02 -8.65 4.80
C ILE A 164 -3.23 -8.37 3.53
N LEU A 165 -3.81 -7.65 2.59
CA LEU A 165 -3.14 -7.27 1.35
C LEU A 165 -2.14 -6.15 1.62
N ARG A 166 -0.85 -6.43 1.42
CA ARG A 166 0.23 -5.42 1.48
C ARG A 166 0.42 -4.67 0.18
N SER A 167 -0.01 -5.27 -0.92
CA SER A 167 -0.08 -4.65 -2.25
C SER A 167 -1.42 -4.93 -2.90
N ASP A 168 -1.72 -4.22 -3.99
CA ASP A 168 -2.94 -4.44 -4.74
C ASP A 168 -3.00 -5.86 -5.31
N LEU A 169 -4.18 -6.43 -5.38
CA LEU A 169 -4.40 -7.78 -5.85
C LEU A 169 -5.36 -7.82 -7.03
N ALA A 170 -4.88 -8.27 -8.18
CA ALA A 170 -5.70 -8.62 -9.32
C ALA A 170 -5.83 -10.14 -9.42
N VAL A 171 -7.05 -10.62 -9.64
CA VAL A 171 -7.36 -12.06 -9.75
C VAL A 171 -8.03 -12.32 -11.08
N GLN A 172 -7.66 -13.42 -11.72
CA GLN A 172 -8.30 -13.92 -12.92
C GLN A 172 -8.94 -15.28 -12.68
N GLU A 173 -10.08 -15.51 -13.33
CA GLU A 173 -10.72 -16.81 -13.44
C GLU A 173 -11.12 -16.99 -14.90
N GLU A 174 -10.75 -18.12 -15.53
CA GLU A 174 -11.02 -18.42 -16.95
C GLU A 174 -10.61 -17.28 -17.92
N GLY A 175 -9.51 -16.58 -17.62
CA GLY A 175 -8.99 -15.48 -18.46
C GLY A 175 -9.74 -14.16 -18.34
N ARG A 176 -10.62 -14.01 -17.35
CA ARG A 176 -11.32 -12.77 -17.05
C ARG A 176 -10.96 -12.26 -15.66
N TYR A 177 -10.77 -10.95 -15.54
CA TYR A 177 -10.57 -10.34 -14.23
C TYR A 177 -11.85 -10.36 -13.42
N ILE A 178 -11.77 -10.83 -12.19
CA ILE A 178 -12.88 -10.90 -11.24
C ILE A 178 -13.06 -9.53 -10.58
N THR A 179 -14.30 -9.09 -10.44
CA THR A 179 -14.64 -7.78 -9.87
C THR A 179 -15.60 -7.84 -8.68
N ASP A 180 -16.26 -8.97 -8.48
CA ASP A 180 -17.18 -9.15 -7.37
C ASP A 180 -16.51 -9.77 -6.15
N ALA A 181 -16.98 -9.36 -4.97
CA ALA A 181 -16.38 -9.72 -3.69
C ALA A 181 -16.43 -11.23 -3.41
N GLU A 182 -17.51 -11.88 -3.81
CA GLU A 182 -17.73 -13.31 -3.53
C GLU A 182 -16.79 -14.19 -4.37
N SER A 183 -16.67 -13.89 -5.66
CA SER A 183 -15.75 -14.61 -6.55
C SER A 183 -14.29 -14.40 -6.16
N ILE A 184 -13.90 -13.18 -5.76
CA ILE A 184 -12.54 -12.90 -5.27
C ILE A 184 -12.28 -13.70 -3.98
N ARG A 185 -13.22 -13.71 -3.05
CA ARG A 185 -13.11 -14.49 -1.82
C ARG A 185 -12.93 -15.98 -2.12
N ARG A 186 -13.74 -16.53 -3.00
CA ARG A 186 -13.66 -17.94 -3.43
C ARG A 186 -12.31 -18.25 -4.09
N ALA A 187 -11.84 -17.39 -4.98
CA ALA A 187 -10.54 -17.55 -5.62
C ALA A 187 -9.39 -17.53 -4.61
N LEU A 188 -9.42 -16.59 -3.65
CA LEU A 188 -8.45 -16.53 -2.56
C LEU A 188 -8.51 -17.79 -1.68
N ALA A 189 -9.71 -18.27 -1.35
CA ALA A 189 -9.88 -19.46 -0.53
C ALA A 189 -9.29 -20.70 -1.22
N ALA A 190 -9.49 -20.83 -2.53
CA ALA A 190 -8.96 -21.92 -3.32
C ALA A 190 -7.42 -21.86 -3.41
N GLU A 191 -6.86 -20.71 -3.70
CA GLU A 191 -5.41 -20.49 -3.82
C GLU A 191 -4.67 -20.78 -2.50
N LEU A 192 -5.24 -20.29 -1.40
CA LEU A 192 -4.68 -20.45 -0.05
C LEU A 192 -5.05 -21.77 0.61
N LYS A 193 -5.93 -22.57 -0.01
CA LYS A 193 -6.48 -23.82 0.57
C LYS A 193 -7.08 -23.59 1.97
N VAL A 194 -7.84 -22.53 2.11
CA VAL A 194 -8.58 -22.17 3.32
C VAL A 194 -10.08 -22.43 3.14
N SER A 195 -10.81 -22.53 4.25
CA SER A 195 -12.27 -22.60 4.19
C SER A 195 -12.83 -21.27 3.65
N GLU A 196 -13.69 -21.31 2.64
CA GLU A 196 -14.38 -20.14 2.12
C GLU A 196 -15.30 -19.47 3.17
N GLN A 197 -15.67 -20.19 4.20
CA GLN A 197 -16.53 -19.69 5.25
C GLN A 197 -15.87 -18.56 6.04
N MET A 198 -16.69 -17.60 6.44
CA MET A 198 -16.26 -16.51 7.29
C MET A 198 -16.39 -16.93 8.77
N PRO A 199 -15.43 -16.56 9.64
CA PRO A 199 -15.58 -16.80 11.07
C PRO A 199 -16.79 -16.05 11.62
N GLN A 200 -17.47 -16.64 12.60
CA GLN A 200 -18.66 -16.04 13.20
C GLN A 200 -18.35 -14.65 13.78
N GLY A 201 -19.21 -13.67 13.48
CA GLY A 201 -19.05 -12.29 13.95
C GLY A 201 -17.91 -11.50 13.29
N ARG A 202 -17.31 -12.02 12.21
CA ARG A 202 -16.28 -11.33 11.43
C ARG A 202 -16.84 -10.88 10.09
N GLN A 203 -16.13 -9.96 9.45
CA GLN A 203 -16.43 -9.47 8.09
C GLN A 203 -15.14 -9.16 7.35
N ASP A 204 -15.22 -9.15 6.03
CA ASP A 204 -14.14 -8.68 5.18
C ASP A 204 -14.15 -7.14 5.11
N TYR A 205 -12.96 -6.55 5.01
CA TYR A 205 -12.75 -5.12 4.84
C TYR A 205 -12.04 -4.90 3.52
N CYS A 206 -12.79 -4.65 2.47
CA CYS A 206 -12.24 -4.60 1.12
C CYS A 206 -12.63 -3.33 0.39
N ARG A 207 -11.72 -2.85 -0.45
CA ARG A 207 -11.97 -1.81 -1.44
C ARG A 207 -11.44 -2.25 -2.79
N TYR A 208 -12.09 -1.75 -3.80
CA TYR A 208 -11.75 -2.04 -5.18
C TYR A 208 -11.33 -0.75 -5.88
N HIS A 209 -10.39 -0.89 -6.78
CA HIS A 209 -9.99 0.17 -7.67
C HIS A 209 -9.44 -0.41 -8.97
N THR A 210 -8.97 0.43 -9.86
CA THR A 210 -8.38 0.02 -11.11
C THR A 210 -6.89 0.28 -11.07
N ILE A 211 -6.09 -0.75 -11.32
CA ILE A 211 -4.66 -0.62 -11.53
C ILE A 211 -4.37 -0.41 -13.01
N GLY A 212 -3.31 0.32 -13.29
CA GLY A 212 -2.87 0.61 -14.65
C GLY A 212 -1.44 1.12 -14.61
N GLY A 213 -1.06 1.86 -15.60
CA GLY A 213 0.26 2.45 -15.66
C GLY A 213 0.65 2.86 -17.06
N TYR A 214 1.91 3.23 -17.23
CA TYR A 214 2.48 3.60 -18.50
C TYR A 214 3.76 2.84 -18.76
N GLN A 215 3.83 2.17 -19.91
CA GLN A 215 5.02 1.45 -20.34
C GLN A 215 5.91 2.41 -21.17
N THR A 216 6.99 2.85 -20.57
CA THR A 216 7.87 3.86 -21.15
C THR A 216 8.60 3.38 -22.42
N VAL A 217 8.92 2.08 -22.50
CA VAL A 217 9.60 1.48 -23.65
C VAL A 217 8.69 1.50 -24.88
N TRP A 218 7.44 1.09 -24.69
CA TRP A 218 6.45 1.07 -25.78
C TRP A 218 5.69 2.38 -25.95
N LYS A 219 5.88 3.32 -25.02
CA LYS A 219 5.15 4.61 -24.99
C LYS A 219 3.63 4.44 -25.02
N LEU A 220 3.14 3.40 -24.34
CA LEU A 220 1.74 3.05 -24.29
C LEU A 220 1.24 2.98 -22.85
N GLN A 221 -0.03 3.29 -22.66
CA GLN A 221 -0.72 3.01 -21.41
C GLN A 221 -0.93 1.50 -21.27
N LYS A 222 -0.68 0.98 -20.05
CA LYS A 222 -1.05 -0.39 -19.72
C LYS A 222 -2.56 -0.51 -19.68
N PRO A 223 -3.12 -1.68 -19.99
CA PRO A 223 -4.55 -1.94 -19.78
C PRO A 223 -4.94 -1.63 -18.35
N HIS A 224 -6.13 -1.08 -18.18
CA HIS A 224 -6.71 -0.89 -16.87
C HIS A 224 -7.28 -2.22 -16.36
N VAL A 225 -6.84 -2.65 -15.21
CA VAL A 225 -7.20 -3.93 -14.60
C VAL A 225 -7.88 -3.68 -13.26
N PRO A 226 -9.07 -4.24 -13.01
CA PRO A 226 -9.70 -4.16 -11.71
C PRO A 226 -8.88 -4.92 -10.67
N ALA A 227 -8.76 -4.36 -9.49
CA ALA A 227 -7.97 -4.93 -8.41
C ALA A 227 -8.59 -4.64 -7.05
N VAL A 228 -8.30 -5.49 -6.09
CA VAL A 228 -8.54 -5.24 -4.67
C VAL A 228 -7.41 -4.36 -4.16
N LYS A 229 -7.76 -3.28 -3.49
CA LYS A 229 -6.80 -2.30 -2.99
C LYS A 229 -5.98 -2.85 -1.83
N ALA A 230 -4.71 -2.53 -1.80
CA ALA A 230 -3.82 -2.76 -0.67
C ALA A 230 -4.42 -2.23 0.65
N GLY A 231 -4.19 -2.94 1.74
CA GLY A 231 -4.83 -2.72 3.03
C GLY A 231 -6.15 -3.48 3.21
N SER A 232 -6.71 -4.09 2.16
CA SER A 232 -7.90 -4.95 2.30
C SER A 232 -7.58 -6.17 3.14
N VAL A 233 -8.60 -6.64 3.89
CA VAL A 233 -8.49 -7.75 4.83
C VAL A 233 -9.61 -8.75 4.57
N TYR A 234 -9.23 -10.01 4.38
CA TYR A 234 -10.15 -11.13 4.26
C TYR A 234 -10.05 -12.05 5.49
N CYS A 235 -11.20 -12.52 5.97
CA CYS A 235 -11.30 -13.38 7.15
C CYS A 235 -11.79 -14.78 6.74
N PHE A 236 -11.01 -15.83 7.02
CA PHE A 236 -11.36 -17.21 6.73
C PHE A 236 -11.45 -18.04 8.00
N ALA A 237 -12.45 -18.94 8.08
CA ALA A 237 -12.76 -19.69 9.29
C ALA A 237 -11.71 -20.74 9.64
N ALA A 238 -11.04 -21.32 8.66
CA ALA A 238 -10.04 -22.36 8.92
C ALA A 238 -9.00 -22.46 7.79
N ALA A 239 -7.75 -22.62 8.15
CA ALA A 239 -6.70 -23.05 7.23
C ALA A 239 -6.81 -24.56 6.95
N GLY A 240 -6.75 -24.96 5.68
CA GLY A 240 -6.74 -26.36 5.28
C GLY A 240 -5.39 -27.05 5.58
N GLU A 241 -4.32 -26.28 5.52
CA GLU A 241 -2.94 -26.67 5.84
C GLU A 241 -2.19 -25.50 6.48
N PRO A 242 -1.00 -25.72 7.07
CA PRO A 242 -0.19 -24.63 7.59
C PRO A 242 0.18 -23.63 6.50
N LEU A 243 -0.02 -22.34 6.77
CA LEU A 243 0.28 -21.24 5.85
C LEU A 243 1.49 -20.43 6.34
N PRO A 244 2.36 -20.00 5.44
CA PRO A 244 3.42 -19.06 5.80
C PRO A 244 2.84 -17.70 6.20
N SER A 245 3.60 -16.90 6.92
CA SER A 245 3.18 -15.57 7.35
C SER A 245 3.12 -14.55 6.20
N GLU A 246 3.78 -14.83 5.08
CA GLU A 246 3.74 -14.01 3.87
C GLU A 246 3.62 -14.90 2.64
N ILE A 247 2.79 -14.50 1.70
CA ILE A 247 2.61 -15.17 0.42
C ILE A 247 2.33 -14.14 -0.67
N GLN A 248 2.68 -14.46 -1.89
CA GLN A 248 2.34 -13.66 -3.07
C GLN A 248 1.42 -14.45 -3.99
N ILE A 249 0.27 -13.89 -4.32
CA ILE A 249 -0.81 -14.54 -5.09
C ILE A 249 -1.38 -13.61 -6.16
N GLY A 250 -2.10 -14.17 -7.12
CA GLY A 250 -2.77 -13.43 -8.19
C GLY A 250 -1.84 -13.00 -9.32
N GLU A 251 -2.27 -11.97 -10.05
CA GLU A 251 -1.62 -11.52 -11.27
C GLU A 251 -0.53 -10.48 -11.01
N PHE A 252 0.43 -10.40 -11.94
CA PHE A 252 1.54 -9.43 -11.95
C PHE A 252 2.50 -9.51 -10.74
N PRO A 253 2.88 -10.70 -10.25
CA PRO A 253 3.78 -10.82 -9.11
C PRO A 253 5.14 -10.13 -9.35
N GLN A 254 5.62 -10.10 -10.59
CA GLN A 254 6.86 -9.42 -10.99
C GLN A 254 6.80 -7.88 -10.87
N GLU A 255 5.60 -7.32 -10.75
CA GLU A 255 5.39 -5.88 -10.53
C GLU A 255 5.13 -5.57 -9.04
N GLY A 256 5.20 -6.57 -8.16
CA GLY A 256 4.99 -6.44 -6.72
C GLY A 256 3.52 -6.48 -6.29
N PHE A 257 2.62 -6.95 -7.16
CA PHE A 257 1.21 -7.14 -6.81
C PHE A 257 0.98 -8.45 -6.06
N GLY A 258 -0.10 -8.50 -5.29
CA GLY A 258 -0.57 -9.71 -4.62
C GLY A 258 0.20 -10.13 -3.37
N ILE A 259 1.03 -9.28 -2.79
CA ILE A 259 1.74 -9.58 -1.55
C ILE A 259 0.75 -9.53 -0.39
N CYS A 260 0.63 -10.65 0.33
CA CYS A 260 -0.27 -10.83 1.45
C CYS A 260 0.49 -11.18 2.73
N CYS A 261 0.10 -10.57 3.84
CA CYS A 261 0.48 -10.99 5.18
C CYS A 261 -0.64 -11.87 5.75
N ILE A 262 -0.29 -13.02 6.27
CA ILE A 262 -1.24 -13.98 6.85
C ILE A 262 -1.05 -14.00 8.36
N LEU A 263 -2.12 -13.67 9.08
CA LEU A 263 -2.15 -13.64 10.54
C LEU A 263 -3.13 -14.68 11.08
N PRO A 264 -2.69 -15.55 12.01
CA PRO A 264 -3.58 -16.44 12.72
C PRO A 264 -4.45 -15.68 13.73
N GLU A 265 -5.60 -16.25 14.08
CA GLU A 265 -6.54 -15.63 15.04
C GLU A 265 -5.87 -15.26 16.37
N ARG A 266 -4.96 -16.11 16.88
CA ARG A 266 -4.22 -15.83 18.12
C ARG A 266 -3.42 -14.53 18.04
N LYS A 267 -2.76 -14.26 16.89
CA LYS A 267 -2.00 -13.03 16.67
C LYS A 267 -2.89 -11.83 16.39
N MET A 268 -3.99 -12.03 15.68
CA MET A 268 -4.97 -10.96 15.46
C MET A 268 -5.54 -10.42 16.77
N LYS A 269 -5.78 -11.30 17.78
CA LYS A 269 -6.26 -10.89 19.10
C LYS A 269 -5.25 -10.04 19.87
N GLU A 270 -3.96 -10.29 19.68
CA GLU A 270 -2.90 -9.46 20.28
C GLU A 270 -2.89 -8.03 19.69
N LEU A 271 -3.32 -7.86 18.43
CA LEU A 271 -3.30 -6.59 17.69
C LEU A 271 -4.47 -5.64 18.04
N ALA A 272 -5.02 -5.73 19.23
CA ALA A 272 -6.09 -4.83 19.69
C ALA A 272 -5.62 -3.37 19.84
N GLN A 273 -4.35 -3.18 20.23
CA GLN A 273 -3.79 -1.85 20.43
C GLN A 273 -3.20 -1.28 19.14
N VAL A 274 -3.62 -0.07 18.83
CA VAL A 274 -3.14 0.69 17.67
C VAL A 274 -2.58 2.01 18.18
N GLU A 275 -1.32 2.26 17.88
CA GLU A 275 -0.63 3.46 18.34
C GLU A 275 -0.36 4.42 17.18
N LYS A 276 -0.20 5.71 17.51
CA LYS A 276 0.24 6.69 16.54
C LYS A 276 1.72 6.50 16.27
N GLY A 277 2.04 6.06 15.05
CA GLY A 277 3.40 5.93 14.57
C GLY A 277 4.04 7.30 14.30
N ARG A 278 5.36 7.29 14.24
CA ARG A 278 6.17 8.44 13.85
C ARG A 278 6.72 8.22 12.44
N ILE A 279 6.67 9.26 11.63
CA ILE A 279 7.37 9.27 10.33
C ILE A 279 8.76 9.85 10.58
N ASP A 280 9.79 9.10 10.21
CA ASP A 280 11.16 9.59 10.28
C ASP A 280 11.40 10.61 9.17
N HIS A 281 12.03 11.72 9.54
CA HIS A 281 12.49 12.74 8.64
C HIS A 281 14.01 12.70 8.54
N ALA A 282 14.52 12.83 7.31
CA ALA A 282 15.95 13.06 7.13
C ALA A 282 16.28 14.50 7.56
N GLU A 283 17.41 14.66 8.23
CA GLU A 283 17.94 16.00 8.44
C GLU A 283 18.14 16.67 7.07
N PRO A 284 17.73 17.94 6.92
CA PRO A 284 17.93 18.64 5.66
C PRO A 284 19.44 18.76 5.44
N GLU A 285 19.94 17.98 4.47
CA GLU A 285 21.25 18.29 3.91
C GLU A 285 21.15 19.73 3.39
N LYS A 286 22.17 20.54 3.68
CA LYS A 286 22.29 21.92 3.19
C LYS A 286 22.36 21.90 1.65
N GLN A 287 21.27 21.66 1.00
CA GLN A 287 21.13 21.73 -0.44
C GLN A 287 20.09 22.78 -0.81
N GLU A 288 20.45 23.52 -1.84
CA GLU A 288 19.71 24.61 -2.46
C GLU A 288 18.19 24.49 -2.38
N GLU A 289 17.55 25.54 -1.99
CA GLU A 289 16.14 25.74 -1.58
C GLU A 289 15.03 25.16 -2.48
N HIS A 290 15.33 24.39 -3.53
CA HIS A 290 14.35 24.02 -4.55
C HIS A 290 14.15 22.52 -4.78
N ILE A 291 14.88 21.62 -4.14
CA ILE A 291 14.71 20.18 -4.35
C ILE A 291 14.25 19.54 -3.03
N ARG A 292 12.94 19.32 -2.91
CA ARG A 292 12.37 18.50 -1.83
C ARG A 292 12.55 17.03 -2.17
N ASN A 293 13.56 16.40 -1.62
CA ASN A 293 13.84 14.99 -1.83
C ASN A 293 12.97 14.13 -0.90
N VAL A 294 12.41 13.07 -1.45
CA VAL A 294 11.88 11.95 -0.69
C VAL A 294 12.97 10.90 -0.54
N TYR A 295 13.30 10.51 0.68
CA TYR A 295 14.32 9.51 0.96
C TYR A 295 13.71 8.12 0.98
N ILE A 296 14.38 7.17 0.38
CA ILE A 296 13.92 5.79 0.29
C ILE A 296 14.92 4.88 0.96
N LYS A 297 14.42 4.10 1.91
CA LYS A 297 15.12 2.99 2.51
C LYS A 297 14.70 1.72 1.79
N LEU A 298 15.59 1.13 1.01
CA LEU A 298 15.32 -0.09 0.27
C LEU A 298 15.85 -1.30 1.05
N LEU A 299 14.99 -2.29 1.19
CA LEU A 299 15.29 -3.57 1.80
C LEU A 299 15.40 -4.60 0.66
N ILE A 300 16.50 -5.32 0.61
CA ILE A 300 16.74 -6.33 -0.44
C ILE A 300 16.71 -7.70 0.20
N SER A 301 15.77 -8.54 -0.22
CA SER A 301 15.77 -9.97 0.09
C SER A 301 16.40 -10.75 -1.05
N ALA A 302 17.23 -11.69 -0.70
CA ALA A 302 17.86 -12.65 -1.64
C ALA A 302 17.09 -13.96 -1.66
#